data_99ba38e921bd2422c7a5ec7dc21e601d
#
_entry.id   99ba38e921bd2422c7a5ec7dc21e601d
#
_cell.length_a   1.000
_cell.length_b   1.000
_cell.length_c   1.000
_cell.angle_alpha   90.00
_cell.angle_beta   90.00
_cell.angle_gamma   90.00
#
_symmetry.space_group_name_H-M   'P 1'
#
loop_
_entity.id
_entity.type
_entity.pdbx_description
1 polymer ?
#
loop_
_entity_poly.entity_id
_entity_poly.type
_entity_poly.pdbx_seq_one_letter_code
_entity_poly.pdbx_strand_id
1 'polypeptide(L)'
;MPQHRNTVTNRFVTGLAVLGCAVASPALAQESLEGPPPPRTDSILQRDNVSIGVGAILMPSYEGSDDHVLTAFPIVRGRLGGVDINPRQGGIALDLLTDRRGAKIDFSAGPLVGIKLNRARRIKDPVVRAAGKLDMAVELGASGGVRINRVLHKYDSLSFAADVKWDVAGAYSGMVWRPQVSYVTPLSPALLVAIQASARHVDGNYARYYYSVSPAQSGASGLPEFNAKGGWDKVNFGTIVTWDLSGDVRDGGFATFVLANYSRMLNDGADTPYTALRGDATQLMGGVGIAYTF
;
A
#
# COMPACT_ATOMS: atom_id res chain seq x y z
N MET A 1 18.79 51.03 -23.83
CA MET A 1 17.99 49.95 -24.49
C MET A 1 17.89 48.81 -23.51
N PRO A 2 16.73 48.56 -22.89
CA PRO A 2 16.54 47.43 -21.98
C PRO A 2 15.99 46.23 -22.76
N GLN A 3 16.62 45.07 -22.57
CA GLN A 3 16.20 43.80 -23.15
C GLN A 3 15.02 43.25 -22.33
N HIS A 4 13.92 43.00 -23.01
CA HIS A 4 12.75 42.29 -22.47
C HIS A 4 13.07 40.80 -22.24
N ARG A 5 13.00 40.34 -21.00
CA ARG A 5 12.93 38.94 -20.65
C ARG A 5 11.45 38.46 -20.78
N ASN A 6 11.19 37.64 -21.77
CA ASN A 6 9.94 36.90 -21.88
C ASN A 6 9.95 35.73 -20.89
N THR A 7 9.17 35.87 -19.84
CA THR A 7 8.84 34.76 -18.93
C THR A 7 7.69 33.96 -19.55
N VAL A 8 8.02 32.78 -20.08
CA VAL A 8 7.01 31.81 -20.53
C VAL A 8 6.49 31.07 -19.29
N THR A 9 5.32 31.47 -18.84
CA THR A 9 4.60 30.78 -17.76
C THR A 9 3.93 29.55 -18.37
N ASN A 10 4.53 28.39 -18.19
CA ASN A 10 3.95 27.11 -18.60
C ASN A 10 2.94 26.68 -17.52
N ARG A 11 1.67 27.01 -17.69
CA ARG A 11 0.58 26.47 -16.90
C ARG A 11 0.27 25.07 -17.40
N PHE A 12 0.80 24.04 -16.74
CA PHE A 12 0.29 22.68 -16.87
C PHE A 12 -1.05 22.60 -16.16
N VAL A 13 -2.11 22.66 -16.94
CA VAL A 13 -3.44 22.25 -16.51
C VAL A 13 -3.43 20.73 -16.44
N THR A 14 -3.30 20.17 -15.26
CA THR A 14 -3.46 18.74 -15.01
C THR A 14 -4.93 18.39 -15.13
N GLY A 15 -5.34 18.00 -16.32
CA GLY A 15 -6.66 17.44 -16.55
C GLY A 15 -6.79 16.13 -15.80
N LEU A 16 -7.59 16.10 -14.75
CA LEU A 16 -8.06 14.89 -14.09
C LEU A 16 -9.00 14.18 -15.07
N ALA A 17 -8.47 13.24 -15.86
CA ALA A 17 -9.30 12.38 -16.68
C ALA A 17 -10.08 11.45 -15.74
N VAL A 18 -11.29 11.83 -15.41
CA VAL A 18 -12.29 10.94 -14.82
C VAL A 18 -12.60 9.91 -15.90
N LEU A 19 -12.06 8.71 -15.75
CA LEU A 19 -12.44 7.56 -16.55
C LEU A 19 -13.90 7.23 -16.19
N GLY A 20 -14.83 7.79 -16.95
CA GLY A 20 -16.24 7.45 -16.89
C GLY A 20 -16.42 6.00 -17.31
N CYS A 21 -16.55 5.08 -16.36
CA CYS A 21 -17.09 3.77 -16.61
C CYS A 21 -18.52 3.97 -17.15
N ALA A 22 -18.71 3.79 -18.46
CA ALA A 22 -20.01 3.67 -19.06
C ALA A 22 -20.73 2.48 -18.40
N VAL A 23 -21.65 2.75 -17.49
CA VAL A 23 -22.56 1.76 -16.94
C VAL A 23 -23.53 1.40 -18.07
N ALA A 24 -23.25 0.31 -18.77
CA ALA A 24 -24.25 -0.32 -19.61
C ALA A 24 -25.40 -0.74 -18.70
N SER A 25 -26.57 -0.12 -18.86
CA SER A 25 -27.78 -0.51 -18.14
C SER A 25 -28.12 -1.96 -18.49
N PRO A 26 -28.21 -2.88 -17.51
CA PRO A 26 -28.71 -4.20 -17.81
C PRO A 26 -30.18 -4.10 -18.19
N ALA A 27 -30.53 -4.72 -19.29
CA ALA A 27 -31.92 -4.94 -19.69
C ALA A 27 -32.67 -5.60 -18.54
N LEU A 28 -33.89 -5.12 -18.31
CA LEU A 28 -34.84 -5.67 -17.35
C LEU A 28 -35.06 -7.17 -17.64
N ALA A 29 -34.37 -8.03 -16.90
CA ALA A 29 -34.65 -9.44 -16.85
C ALA A 29 -35.83 -9.63 -15.87
N GLN A 30 -36.84 -10.34 -16.33
CA GLN A 30 -38.04 -10.69 -15.60
C GLN A 30 -37.74 -11.21 -14.19
N GLU A 31 -38.36 -10.59 -13.22
CA GLU A 31 -38.46 -11.09 -11.83
C GLU A 31 -39.12 -12.47 -11.85
N SER A 32 -38.34 -13.51 -11.70
CA SER A 32 -38.85 -14.79 -11.26
C SER A 32 -39.22 -14.67 -9.78
N LEU A 33 -40.44 -15.03 -9.41
CA LEU A 33 -40.98 -15.05 -8.05
C LEU A 33 -40.33 -16.15 -7.17
N GLU A 34 -39.05 -16.39 -7.29
CA GLU A 34 -38.28 -17.14 -6.31
C GLU A 34 -37.88 -16.19 -5.20
N GLY A 35 -38.35 -16.45 -3.99
CA GLY A 35 -37.98 -15.70 -2.81
C GLY A 35 -36.46 -15.60 -2.64
N PRO A 36 -35.93 -14.64 -1.87
CA PRO A 36 -34.53 -14.48 -1.70
C PRO A 36 -33.87 -15.81 -1.31
N PRO A 37 -32.77 -16.24 -1.96
CA PRO A 37 -32.13 -17.49 -1.65
C PRO A 37 -31.83 -17.54 -0.15
N PRO A 38 -32.00 -18.70 0.51
CA PRO A 38 -31.76 -18.83 1.93
C PRO A 38 -30.38 -18.34 2.27
N PRO A 39 -30.19 -17.63 3.40
CA PRO A 39 -28.89 -17.12 3.77
C PRO A 39 -27.91 -18.31 3.81
N ARG A 40 -26.88 -18.28 2.95
CA ARG A 40 -25.82 -19.28 2.97
C ARG A 40 -25.18 -19.26 4.35
N THR A 41 -25.40 -20.29 5.13
CA THR A 41 -24.87 -20.45 6.50
C THR A 41 -23.36 -20.74 6.50
N ASP A 42 -22.78 -21.08 5.35
CA ASP A 42 -21.39 -21.48 5.19
C ASP A 42 -20.59 -20.46 4.37
N SER A 43 -20.28 -19.31 4.98
CA SER A 43 -19.32 -18.39 4.38
C SER A 43 -17.91 -18.97 4.49
N ILE A 44 -17.18 -18.99 3.36
CA ILE A 44 -15.76 -19.36 3.31
C ILE A 44 -14.91 -18.47 4.25
N LEU A 45 -15.36 -17.24 4.49
CA LEU A 45 -14.69 -16.29 5.39
C LEU A 45 -14.74 -16.69 6.88
N GLN A 46 -15.58 -17.68 7.24
CA GLN A 46 -15.73 -18.16 8.63
C GLN A 46 -14.93 -19.43 8.94
N ARG A 47 -14.25 -19.98 7.93
CA ARG A 47 -13.39 -21.17 8.04
C ARG A 47 -12.02 -20.86 7.47
N ASP A 48 -11.14 -21.83 7.49
CA ASP A 48 -9.85 -21.71 6.82
C ASP A 48 -10.08 -21.42 5.34
N ASN A 49 -9.42 -20.39 4.84
CA ASN A 49 -9.48 -19.94 3.47
C ASN A 49 -8.15 -19.26 3.10
N VAL A 50 -7.75 -19.35 1.86
CA VAL A 50 -6.56 -18.66 1.35
C VAL A 50 -6.89 -18.04 0.01
N SER A 51 -6.63 -16.76 -0.12
CA SER A 51 -6.67 -16.03 -1.39
C SER A 51 -5.25 -15.85 -1.91
N ILE A 52 -4.99 -16.33 -3.10
CA ILE A 52 -3.72 -16.15 -3.80
C ILE A 52 -4.01 -15.35 -5.07
N GLY A 53 -3.20 -14.33 -5.31
CA GLY A 53 -3.41 -13.47 -6.48
C GLY A 53 -2.10 -12.90 -7.02
N VAL A 54 -2.22 -12.28 -8.18
CA VAL A 54 -1.16 -11.54 -8.83
C VAL A 54 -1.72 -10.24 -9.36
N GLY A 55 -0.92 -9.18 -9.27
CA GLY A 55 -1.26 -7.87 -9.79
C GLY A 55 -0.09 -7.19 -10.45
N ALA A 56 -0.39 -6.12 -11.16
CA ALA A 56 0.56 -5.18 -11.70
C ALA A 56 0.30 -3.80 -11.10
N ILE A 57 1.35 -3.16 -10.61
CA ILE A 57 1.29 -1.84 -9.99
C ILE A 57 2.24 -0.88 -10.69
N LEU A 58 1.75 0.29 -11.03
CA LEU A 58 2.54 1.43 -11.44
C LEU A 58 2.92 2.19 -10.17
N MET A 59 4.20 2.25 -9.87
CA MET A 59 4.72 2.84 -8.64
C MET A 59 5.98 3.67 -8.92
N PRO A 60 6.35 4.63 -8.06
CA PRO A 60 7.59 5.38 -8.19
C PRO A 60 8.81 4.45 -8.28
N SER A 61 9.80 4.81 -9.10
CA SER A 61 11.01 4.02 -9.32
C SER A 61 11.87 3.89 -8.06
N TYR A 62 11.79 4.87 -7.17
CA TYR A 62 12.28 4.88 -5.79
C TYR A 62 11.38 5.79 -4.95
N GLU A 63 11.44 5.72 -3.63
CA GLU A 63 10.67 6.61 -2.76
C GLU A 63 11.16 8.06 -2.93
N GLY A 64 10.26 8.95 -3.37
CA GLY A 64 10.56 10.33 -3.74
C GLY A 64 10.74 10.55 -5.25
N SER A 65 10.69 9.50 -6.10
CA SER A 65 10.81 9.63 -7.55
C SER A 65 9.54 10.17 -8.19
N ASP A 66 9.66 11.01 -9.20
CA ASP A 66 8.60 11.41 -10.14
C ASP A 66 8.44 10.42 -11.31
N ASP A 67 9.46 9.60 -11.56
CA ASP A 67 9.41 8.50 -12.50
C ASP A 67 8.69 7.28 -11.96
N HIS A 68 7.90 6.59 -12.82
CA HIS A 68 7.15 5.38 -12.45
C HIS A 68 7.66 4.14 -13.17
N VAL A 69 7.54 3.00 -12.50
CA VAL A 69 7.85 1.66 -13.03
C VAL A 69 6.68 0.72 -12.82
N LEU A 70 6.39 -0.09 -13.83
CA LEU A 70 5.42 -1.18 -13.70
C LEU A 70 6.08 -2.37 -13.01
N THR A 71 5.45 -2.87 -11.96
CA THR A 71 5.97 -3.97 -11.14
C THR A 71 4.88 -5.00 -10.91
N ALA A 72 5.17 -6.27 -11.21
CA ALA A 72 4.29 -7.37 -10.80
C ALA A 72 4.48 -7.65 -9.31
N PHE A 73 3.39 -8.00 -8.63
CA PHE A 73 3.43 -8.35 -7.21
C PHE A 73 2.46 -9.49 -6.90
N PRO A 74 2.86 -10.43 -6.04
CA PRO A 74 1.98 -11.47 -5.51
C PRO A 74 1.14 -10.91 -4.36
N ILE A 75 -0.04 -11.50 -4.16
CA ILE A 75 -0.89 -11.28 -2.99
C ILE A 75 -1.18 -12.63 -2.37
N VAL A 76 -1.01 -12.72 -1.05
CA VAL A 76 -1.47 -13.84 -0.24
C VAL A 76 -2.21 -13.27 0.96
N ARG A 77 -3.44 -13.70 1.15
CA ARG A 77 -4.29 -13.33 2.27
C ARG A 77 -5.15 -14.52 2.67
N GLY A 78 -5.50 -14.63 3.93
CA GLY A 78 -6.43 -15.66 4.36
C GLY A 78 -6.31 -16.01 5.82
N ARG A 79 -6.91 -17.14 6.18
CA ARG A 79 -6.82 -17.77 7.49
C ARG A 79 -6.48 -19.23 7.30
N LEU A 80 -5.50 -19.73 8.04
CA LEU A 80 -5.09 -21.11 7.99
C LEU A 80 -4.76 -21.60 9.41
N GLY A 81 -5.47 -22.64 9.90
CA GLY A 81 -5.24 -23.20 11.23
C GLY A 81 -5.45 -22.18 12.37
N GLY A 82 -6.34 -21.21 12.19
CA GLY A 82 -6.58 -20.14 13.16
C GLY A 82 -5.61 -18.96 13.11
N VAL A 83 -4.64 -18.97 12.21
CA VAL A 83 -3.69 -17.85 11.98
C VAL A 83 -4.16 -17.03 10.78
N ASP A 84 -4.35 -15.73 10.96
CA ASP A 84 -4.67 -14.83 9.86
C ASP A 84 -3.41 -14.33 9.16
N ILE A 85 -3.41 -14.42 7.83
CA ILE A 85 -2.35 -13.95 6.94
C ILE A 85 -2.79 -12.61 6.35
N ASN A 86 -2.15 -11.53 6.76
CA ASN A 86 -2.50 -10.18 6.39
C ASN A 86 -1.41 -9.53 5.52
N PRO A 87 -1.70 -9.18 4.25
CA PRO A 87 -0.75 -8.44 3.42
C PRO A 87 -0.35 -7.11 4.06
N ARG A 88 0.91 -6.75 3.92
CA ARG A 88 1.48 -5.46 4.29
C ARG A 88 2.26 -4.88 3.11
N GLN A 89 2.49 -3.60 3.12
CA GLN A 89 3.34 -2.97 2.10
C GLN A 89 4.77 -3.54 2.16
N GLY A 90 5.12 -4.34 1.16
CA GLY A 90 6.41 -5.02 1.07
C GLY A 90 6.54 -6.24 2.00
N GLY A 91 5.43 -6.80 2.53
CA GLY A 91 5.54 -7.93 3.44
C GLY A 91 4.21 -8.56 3.83
N ILE A 92 4.26 -9.37 4.88
CA ILE A 92 3.13 -10.12 5.44
C ILE A 92 3.19 -10.03 6.97
N ALA A 93 2.05 -9.75 7.60
CA ALA A 93 1.84 -9.91 9.03
C ALA A 93 0.97 -11.14 9.31
N LEU A 94 1.36 -11.91 10.29
CA LEU A 94 0.53 -12.99 10.83
C LEU A 94 -0.19 -12.48 12.06
N ASP A 95 -1.46 -12.88 12.21
CA ASP A 95 -2.21 -12.67 13.45
C ASP A 95 -2.41 -14.03 14.11
N LEU A 96 -1.87 -14.15 15.31
CA LEU A 96 -1.87 -15.38 16.10
C LEU A 96 -3.02 -15.41 17.13
N LEU A 97 -3.78 -14.31 17.24
CA LEU A 97 -4.88 -14.24 18.16
C LEU A 97 -6.16 -14.77 17.48
N THR A 98 -6.85 -15.64 18.19
CA THR A 98 -8.08 -16.22 17.67
C THR A 98 -9.25 -15.26 17.86
N ASP A 99 -9.83 -14.82 16.77
CA ASP A 99 -11.05 -14.01 16.78
C ASP A 99 -12.24 -14.81 17.36
N ARG A 100 -13.00 -14.20 18.22
CA ARG A 100 -14.27 -14.77 18.69
C ARG A 100 -15.36 -14.49 17.66
N ARG A 101 -16.04 -15.55 17.21
CA ARG A 101 -17.14 -15.42 16.25
C ARG A 101 -18.19 -14.42 16.76
N GLY A 102 -18.48 -13.41 15.93
CA GLY A 102 -19.46 -12.38 16.24
C GLY A 102 -19.02 -11.36 17.29
N ALA A 103 -17.76 -11.33 17.69
CA ALA A 103 -17.24 -10.31 18.58
C ALA A 103 -17.41 -8.89 17.99
N LYS A 104 -17.67 -7.93 18.87
CA LYS A 104 -17.72 -6.51 18.49
C LYS A 104 -16.30 -5.94 18.35
N ILE A 105 -15.38 -6.45 19.15
CA ILE A 105 -13.98 -6.03 19.21
C ILE A 105 -13.12 -7.29 19.10
N ASP A 106 -12.18 -7.28 18.17
CA ASP A 106 -11.16 -8.30 17.99
C ASP A 106 -9.78 -7.66 18.15
N PHE A 107 -8.83 -8.40 18.70
CA PHE A 107 -7.44 -7.98 18.85
C PHE A 107 -6.56 -8.79 17.91
N SER A 108 -5.54 -8.17 17.36
CA SER A 108 -4.56 -8.84 16.51
C SER A 108 -3.16 -8.64 17.06
N ALA A 109 -2.35 -9.70 17.06
CA ALA A 109 -0.93 -9.61 17.38
C ALA A 109 -0.16 -10.76 16.75
N GLY A 110 1.02 -10.48 16.22
CA GLY A 110 1.90 -11.51 15.68
C GLY A 110 3.12 -10.98 14.95
N PRO A 111 3.93 -11.87 14.39
CA PRO A 111 5.15 -11.51 13.67
C PRO A 111 4.84 -10.88 12.33
N LEU A 112 5.79 -10.07 11.88
CA LEU A 112 5.78 -9.39 10.59
C LEU A 112 7.11 -9.65 9.88
N VAL A 113 7.04 -10.00 8.60
CA VAL A 113 8.21 -10.10 7.72
C VAL A 113 8.01 -9.21 6.50
N GLY A 114 9.08 -8.57 6.05
CA GLY A 114 9.05 -7.69 4.90
C GLY A 114 10.35 -7.65 4.11
N ILE A 115 10.24 -7.15 2.88
CA ILE A 115 11.36 -6.88 1.99
C ILE A 115 11.24 -5.45 1.49
N LYS A 116 12.33 -4.69 1.54
CA LYS A 116 12.40 -3.34 1.02
C LYS A 116 13.42 -3.26 -0.12
N LEU A 117 12.94 -2.80 -1.27
CA LEU A 117 13.72 -2.70 -2.52
C LEU A 117 13.93 -1.24 -2.97
N ASN A 118 13.82 -0.28 -2.04
CA ASN A 118 13.98 1.13 -2.37
C ASN A 118 15.41 1.41 -2.87
N ARG A 119 15.53 1.96 -4.08
CA ARG A 119 16.80 2.21 -4.79
C ARG A 119 17.66 0.97 -5.05
N ALA A 120 17.17 -0.24 -4.79
CA ALA A 120 17.88 -1.48 -5.09
C ALA A 120 17.77 -1.87 -6.57
N ARG A 121 16.67 -1.51 -7.23
CA ARG A 121 16.37 -1.89 -8.61
C ARG A 121 15.69 -0.73 -9.35
N ARG A 122 15.80 -0.75 -10.70
CA ARG A 122 15.01 0.06 -11.63
C ARG A 122 15.02 1.57 -11.36
N ILE A 123 16.15 2.13 -10.89
CA ILE A 123 16.32 3.58 -10.77
C ILE A 123 16.31 4.18 -12.19
N LYS A 124 15.26 4.92 -12.54
CA LYS A 124 15.14 5.55 -13.87
C LYS A 124 15.96 6.80 -13.97
N ASP A 125 15.92 7.67 -12.97
CA ASP A 125 16.68 8.91 -12.97
C ASP A 125 18.19 8.64 -13.04
N PRO A 126 18.91 9.18 -14.04
CA PRO A 126 20.34 8.92 -14.24
C PRO A 126 21.21 9.50 -13.14
N VAL A 127 20.82 10.63 -12.54
CA VAL A 127 21.57 11.30 -11.47
C VAL A 127 21.48 10.48 -10.18
N VAL A 128 20.27 10.04 -9.81
CA VAL A 128 20.07 9.17 -8.65
C VAL A 128 20.72 7.80 -8.85
N ARG A 129 20.75 7.30 -10.09
CA ARG A 129 21.46 6.06 -10.42
C ARG A 129 22.97 6.22 -10.31
N ALA A 130 23.54 7.39 -10.66
CA ALA A 130 24.95 7.71 -10.48
C ALA A 130 25.36 7.77 -9.00
N ALA A 131 24.46 8.20 -8.11
CA ALA A 131 24.68 8.15 -6.66
C ALA A 131 24.74 6.70 -6.09
N GLY A 132 24.45 5.70 -6.92
CA GLY A 132 24.58 4.29 -6.59
C GLY A 132 23.27 3.62 -6.16
N LYS A 133 23.26 2.29 -6.34
CA LYS A 133 22.20 1.41 -5.85
C LYS A 133 22.38 1.14 -4.36
N LEU A 134 21.29 0.84 -3.70
CA LEU A 134 21.27 0.40 -2.32
C LEU A 134 20.97 -1.11 -2.24
N ASP A 135 21.34 -1.73 -1.14
CA ASP A 135 21.03 -3.13 -0.90
C ASP A 135 19.56 -3.34 -0.57
N MET A 136 19.10 -4.55 -0.79
CA MET A 136 17.79 -5.01 -0.37
C MET A 136 17.79 -5.18 1.15
N ALA A 137 16.83 -4.59 1.84
CA ALA A 137 16.63 -4.86 3.25
C ALA A 137 15.63 -6.01 3.45
N VAL A 138 15.91 -6.88 4.42
CA VAL A 138 14.96 -7.86 4.96
C VAL A 138 14.56 -7.37 6.35
N GLU A 139 13.27 -7.20 6.53
CA GLU A 139 12.71 -6.61 7.74
C GLU A 139 11.96 -7.68 8.53
N LEU A 140 12.29 -7.86 9.80
CA LEU A 140 11.51 -8.65 10.75
C LEU A 140 10.93 -7.75 11.83
N GLY A 141 9.75 -8.11 12.33
CA GLY A 141 9.09 -7.28 13.32
C GLY A 141 7.83 -7.89 13.88
N ALA A 142 6.99 -7.02 14.44
CA ALA A 142 5.71 -7.37 15.00
C ALA A 142 4.62 -6.39 14.51
N SER A 143 3.41 -6.92 14.42
CA SER A 143 2.18 -6.16 14.15
C SER A 143 1.20 -6.41 15.27
N GLY A 144 0.49 -5.36 15.71
CA GLY A 144 -0.57 -5.46 16.70
C GLY A 144 -1.68 -4.47 16.42
N GLY A 145 -2.91 -4.80 16.82
CA GLY A 145 -4.04 -3.94 16.53
C GLY A 145 -5.33 -4.32 17.22
N VAL A 146 -6.34 -3.50 16.97
CA VAL A 146 -7.72 -3.71 17.38
C VAL A 146 -8.65 -3.46 16.20
N ARG A 147 -9.62 -4.35 16.01
CA ARG A 147 -10.68 -4.24 15.02
C ARG A 147 -12.03 -4.09 15.73
N ILE A 148 -12.77 -3.09 15.32
CA ILE A 148 -14.13 -2.83 15.77
C ILE A 148 -15.06 -3.21 14.63
N ASN A 149 -15.86 -4.23 14.81
CA ASN A 149 -16.82 -4.72 13.81
C ASN A 149 -18.16 -4.01 13.97
N ARG A 150 -18.90 -3.88 12.87
CA ARG A 150 -20.27 -3.31 12.85
C ARG A 150 -20.30 -1.88 13.40
N VAL A 151 -19.49 -1.01 12.80
CA VAL A 151 -19.38 0.40 13.22
C VAL A 151 -20.56 1.21 12.72
N LEU A 152 -20.78 1.24 11.40
CA LEU A 152 -21.86 1.97 10.74
C LEU A 152 -23.00 1.03 10.30
N HIS A 153 -22.67 -0.22 9.93
CA HIS A 153 -23.62 -1.26 9.59
C HIS A 153 -23.10 -2.65 9.93
N LYS A 154 -23.90 -3.69 9.70
CA LYS A 154 -23.62 -5.05 10.22
C LYS A 154 -22.42 -5.77 9.58
N TYR A 155 -21.81 -5.24 8.52
CA TYR A 155 -20.77 -5.93 7.75
C TYR A 155 -19.47 -5.13 7.64
N ASP A 156 -19.40 -3.96 8.21
CA ASP A 156 -18.19 -3.14 8.16
C ASP A 156 -17.27 -3.37 9.36
N SER A 157 -16.05 -2.89 9.24
CA SER A 157 -15.09 -2.87 10.33
C SER A 157 -14.14 -1.67 10.23
N LEU A 158 -13.77 -1.14 11.39
CA LEU A 158 -12.74 -0.14 11.58
C LEU A 158 -11.60 -0.78 12.38
N SER A 159 -10.38 -0.71 11.86
CA SER A 159 -9.21 -1.28 12.51
C SER A 159 -8.16 -0.22 12.76
N PHE A 160 -7.54 -0.28 13.93
CA PHE A 160 -6.34 0.47 14.30
C PHE A 160 -5.22 -0.53 14.52
N ALA A 161 -4.06 -0.33 13.90
CA ALA A 161 -2.93 -1.22 14.04
C ALA A 161 -1.61 -0.43 14.02
N ALA A 162 -0.58 -1.06 14.54
CA ALA A 162 0.79 -0.56 14.44
C ALA A 162 1.73 -1.70 14.08
N ASP A 163 2.62 -1.43 13.13
CA ASP A 163 3.69 -2.32 12.70
C ASP A 163 5.03 -1.75 13.19
N VAL A 164 5.89 -2.58 13.75
CA VAL A 164 7.28 -2.22 14.09
C VAL A 164 8.20 -3.23 13.43
N LYS A 165 9.22 -2.75 12.70
CA LYS A 165 10.14 -3.59 11.91
C LYS A 165 11.58 -3.15 12.11
N TRP A 166 12.49 -4.12 12.09
CA TRP A 166 13.94 -3.93 12.09
C TRP A 166 14.56 -4.58 10.87
N ASP A 167 15.54 -3.92 10.27
CA ASP A 167 16.35 -4.53 9.23
C ASP A 167 17.30 -5.56 9.86
N VAL A 168 17.17 -6.81 9.43
CA VAL A 168 17.99 -7.93 9.89
C VAL A 168 19.02 -8.39 8.88
N ALA A 169 19.01 -7.84 7.66
CA ALA A 169 19.96 -8.12 6.60
C ALA A 169 21.16 -7.16 6.61
N GLY A 170 21.13 -6.10 7.42
CA GLY A 170 22.24 -5.16 7.56
C GLY A 170 22.30 -4.08 6.48
N ALA A 171 21.24 -3.87 5.70
CA ALA A 171 21.18 -2.80 4.72
C ALA A 171 21.18 -1.43 5.43
N TYR A 172 20.15 -1.12 6.19
CA TYR A 172 20.08 0.14 6.94
C TYR A 172 20.27 -0.04 8.45
N SER A 173 20.21 -1.25 8.99
CA SER A 173 20.45 -1.61 10.40
C SER A 173 19.68 -0.72 11.39
N GLY A 174 18.42 -0.46 11.11
CA GLY A 174 17.59 0.47 11.87
C GLY A 174 16.17 -0.04 12.07
N MET A 175 15.30 0.85 12.57
CA MET A 175 13.92 0.57 12.94
C MET A 175 12.94 1.47 12.18
N VAL A 176 11.80 0.88 11.81
CA VAL A 176 10.64 1.59 11.24
C VAL A 176 9.41 1.21 12.03
N TRP A 177 8.57 2.18 12.38
CA TRP A 177 7.25 1.88 12.90
C TRP A 177 6.16 2.63 12.12
N ARG A 178 4.98 2.03 12.01
CA ARG A 178 3.88 2.52 11.19
C ARG A 178 2.55 2.31 11.88
N PRO A 179 1.96 3.34 12.48
CA PRO A 179 0.56 3.34 12.86
C PRO A 179 -0.31 3.43 11.60
N GLN A 180 -1.45 2.75 11.64
CA GLN A 180 -2.41 2.72 10.54
C GLN A 180 -3.83 2.59 11.04
N VAL A 181 -4.76 3.14 10.27
CA VAL A 181 -6.20 2.97 10.43
C VAL A 181 -6.77 2.48 9.11
N SER A 182 -7.70 1.54 9.16
CA SER A 182 -8.38 1.04 7.97
C SER A 182 -9.87 0.84 8.24
N TYR A 183 -10.67 1.16 7.24
CA TYR A 183 -12.10 0.93 7.24
C TYR A 183 -12.44 0.03 6.05
N VAL A 184 -13.14 -1.06 6.32
CA VAL A 184 -13.55 -2.05 5.32
C VAL A 184 -15.06 -2.16 5.34
N THR A 185 -15.65 -2.05 4.16
CA THR A 185 -17.11 -2.13 3.99
C THR A 185 -17.50 -2.80 2.67
N PRO A 186 -18.42 -3.77 2.66
CA PRO A 186 -19.05 -4.22 1.44
C PRO A 186 -20.06 -3.18 0.96
N LEU A 187 -20.00 -2.81 -0.31
CA LEU A 187 -21.02 -1.98 -0.96
C LEU A 187 -22.13 -2.82 -1.59
N SER A 188 -21.83 -4.09 -1.89
CA SER A 188 -22.78 -5.11 -2.32
C SER A 188 -22.24 -6.50 -1.94
N PRO A 189 -22.98 -7.59 -2.15
CA PRO A 189 -22.44 -8.93 -1.95
C PRO A 189 -21.16 -9.20 -2.76
N ALA A 190 -21.04 -8.63 -3.96
CA ALA A 190 -19.90 -8.80 -4.85
C ALA A 190 -18.79 -7.76 -4.68
N LEU A 191 -19.04 -6.62 -4.02
CA LEU A 191 -18.15 -5.47 -4.03
C LEU A 191 -17.70 -5.09 -2.62
N LEU A 192 -16.39 -5.22 -2.37
CA LEU A 192 -15.75 -4.85 -1.11
C LEU A 192 -14.83 -3.64 -1.32
N VAL A 193 -14.93 -2.65 -0.43
CA VAL A 193 -14.06 -1.48 -0.41
C VAL A 193 -13.29 -1.44 0.89
N ALA A 194 -11.98 -1.23 0.79
CA ALA A 194 -11.10 -0.95 1.91
C ALA A 194 -10.43 0.41 1.72
N ILE A 195 -10.48 1.25 2.73
CA ILE A 195 -9.80 2.55 2.78
C ILE A 195 -8.83 2.51 3.95
N GLN A 196 -7.62 3.03 3.75
CA GLN A 196 -6.62 3.05 4.81
C GLN A 196 -5.83 4.35 4.82
N ALA A 197 -5.42 4.77 6.01
CA ALA A 197 -4.45 5.83 6.21
C ALA A 197 -3.35 5.32 7.14
N SER A 198 -2.11 5.76 6.90
CA SER A 198 -0.97 5.42 7.77
C SER A 198 0.07 6.52 7.76
N ALA A 199 0.85 6.59 8.83
CA ALA A 199 2.05 7.40 8.89
C ALA A 199 3.26 6.48 9.15
N ARG A 200 4.45 6.88 8.70
CA ARG A 200 5.68 6.12 8.92
C ARG A 200 6.68 6.99 9.66
N HIS A 201 7.24 6.42 10.73
CA HIS A 201 8.36 6.99 11.46
C HIS A 201 9.58 6.09 11.27
N VAL A 202 10.72 6.69 10.99
CA VAL A 202 11.99 6.00 10.76
C VAL A 202 13.04 6.51 11.74
N ASP A 203 13.97 5.65 12.11
CA ASP A 203 15.10 6.05 12.92
C ASP A 203 16.22 6.73 12.10
N GLY A 204 17.26 7.19 12.79
CA GLY A 204 18.38 7.86 12.14
C GLY A 204 19.19 6.96 11.21
N ASN A 205 19.25 5.64 11.47
CA ASN A 205 19.97 4.70 10.61
C ASN A 205 19.25 4.55 9.26
N TYR A 206 17.92 4.35 9.31
CA TYR A 206 17.09 4.32 8.10
C TYR A 206 17.22 5.62 7.29
N ALA A 207 17.09 6.78 7.96
CA ALA A 207 17.14 8.07 7.28
C ALA A 207 18.51 8.31 6.62
N ARG A 208 19.60 8.03 7.33
CA ARG A 208 20.95 8.13 6.76
C ARG A 208 21.14 7.24 5.55
N TYR A 209 20.65 6.01 5.59
CA TYR A 209 20.82 5.05 4.50
C TYR A 209 20.04 5.43 3.24
N TYR A 210 18.78 5.83 3.38
CA TYR A 210 17.91 6.06 2.24
C TYR A 210 17.89 7.50 1.75
N TYR A 211 18.14 8.48 2.62
CA TYR A 211 17.92 9.89 2.33
C TYR A 211 19.18 10.73 2.33
N SER A 212 20.26 10.33 3.02
CA SER A 212 21.50 11.08 2.98
C SER A 212 22.19 10.99 1.61
N VAL A 213 22.93 12.05 1.29
CA VAL A 213 23.87 12.10 0.16
C VAL A 213 25.28 12.28 0.75
N SER A 214 26.06 11.20 0.71
CA SER A 214 27.46 11.23 1.19
C SER A 214 28.36 12.00 0.23
N PRO A 215 29.59 12.42 0.64
CA PRO A 215 30.56 13.07 -0.24
C PRO A 215 30.86 12.26 -1.51
N ALA A 216 30.96 10.92 -1.39
CA ALA A 216 31.19 10.05 -2.54
C ALA A 216 29.99 10.03 -3.50
N GLN A 217 28.75 10.00 -2.96
CA GLN A 217 27.53 10.07 -3.75
C GLN A 217 27.35 11.44 -4.40
N SER A 218 27.70 12.52 -3.68
CA SER A 218 27.72 13.89 -4.21
C SER A 218 28.69 14.00 -5.39
N GLY A 219 29.92 13.54 -5.24
CA GLY A 219 30.92 13.56 -6.31
C GLY A 219 30.52 12.75 -7.55
N ALA A 220 29.83 11.61 -7.36
CA ALA A 220 29.39 10.76 -8.46
C ALA A 220 28.14 11.28 -9.18
N SER A 221 27.23 11.95 -8.48
CA SER A 221 25.90 12.36 -8.98
C SER A 221 25.77 13.86 -9.25
N GLY A 222 26.63 14.68 -8.64
CA GLY A 222 26.51 16.14 -8.65
C GLY A 222 25.42 16.68 -7.71
N LEU A 223 24.78 15.82 -6.91
CA LEU A 223 23.80 16.25 -5.91
C LEU A 223 24.52 16.87 -4.69
N PRO A 224 23.96 17.90 -4.04
CA PRO A 224 24.53 18.43 -2.81
C PRO A 224 24.55 17.38 -1.70
N GLU A 225 25.57 17.44 -0.85
CA GLU A 225 25.64 16.61 0.36
C GLU A 225 24.42 16.86 1.26
N PHE A 226 23.92 15.81 1.87
CA PHE A 226 22.77 15.89 2.75
C PHE A 226 22.90 14.85 3.87
N ASN A 227 22.67 15.26 5.11
CA ASN A 227 22.74 14.39 6.28
C ASN A 227 21.36 14.27 6.92
N ALA A 228 20.63 13.23 6.54
CA ALA A 228 19.27 13.00 6.96
C ALA A 228 19.17 12.49 8.40
N LYS A 229 18.13 12.92 9.08
CA LYS A 229 17.75 12.54 10.45
C LYS A 229 16.47 11.71 10.44
N GLY A 230 16.31 10.85 11.44
CA GLY A 230 15.09 10.12 11.67
C GLY A 230 13.91 11.02 12.04
N GLY A 231 12.72 10.49 11.93
CA GLY A 231 11.47 11.18 12.22
C GLY A 231 10.30 10.64 11.39
N TRP A 232 9.19 11.36 11.39
CA TRP A 232 8.06 11.07 10.52
C TRP A 232 8.44 11.40 9.08
N ASP A 233 8.53 10.39 8.22
CA ASP A 233 9.05 10.54 6.87
C ASP A 233 8.00 10.39 5.78
N LYS A 234 6.83 9.83 6.09
CA LYS A 234 5.80 9.58 5.08
C LYS A 234 4.41 9.44 5.69
N VAL A 235 3.42 9.99 5.01
CA VAL A 235 2.01 9.67 5.21
C VAL A 235 1.44 9.00 3.95
N ASN A 236 0.47 8.08 4.14
CA ASN A 236 -0.16 7.36 3.04
C ASN A 236 -1.67 7.36 3.22
N PHE A 237 -2.38 7.44 2.11
CA PHE A 237 -3.80 7.21 2.00
C PHE A 237 -4.05 6.28 0.83
N GLY A 238 -4.70 5.15 1.07
CA GLY A 238 -4.92 4.11 0.06
C GLY A 238 -6.34 3.61 0.03
N THR A 239 -6.74 3.10 -1.12
CA THR A 239 -8.00 2.39 -1.31
C THR A 239 -7.79 1.13 -2.13
N ILE A 240 -8.55 0.10 -1.80
CA ILE A 240 -8.64 -1.14 -2.57
C ILE A 240 -10.12 -1.43 -2.79
N VAL A 241 -10.49 -1.63 -4.04
CA VAL A 241 -11.81 -2.08 -4.45
C VAL A 241 -11.67 -3.48 -5.00
N THR A 242 -12.36 -4.43 -4.40
CA THR A 242 -12.37 -5.84 -4.81
C THR A 242 -13.75 -6.18 -5.34
N TRP A 243 -13.79 -6.76 -6.53
CA TRP A 243 -15.00 -7.24 -7.18
C TRP A 243 -14.92 -8.76 -7.33
N ASP A 244 -15.80 -9.45 -6.66
CA ASP A 244 -15.99 -10.89 -6.80
C ASP A 244 -16.73 -11.21 -8.10
N LEU A 245 -16.20 -12.16 -8.88
CA LEU A 245 -16.73 -12.47 -10.21
C LEU A 245 -17.93 -13.46 -10.16
N SER A 246 -18.11 -14.15 -9.03
CA SER A 246 -19.29 -15.00 -8.82
C SER A 246 -20.53 -14.20 -8.39
N GLY A 247 -20.28 -12.97 -7.88
CA GLY A 247 -21.33 -12.11 -7.33
C GLY A 247 -21.46 -12.13 -5.82
N ASP A 248 -20.68 -12.95 -5.09
CA ASP A 248 -20.70 -13.02 -3.62
C ASP A 248 -19.31 -13.34 -3.03
N VAL A 249 -18.65 -12.37 -2.44
CA VAL A 249 -17.33 -12.53 -1.79
C VAL A 249 -17.26 -13.61 -0.71
N ARG A 250 -18.40 -14.19 -0.32
CA ARG A 250 -18.50 -15.22 0.74
C ARG A 250 -18.37 -16.64 0.22
N ASP A 251 -18.47 -16.87 -1.08
CA ASP A 251 -18.43 -18.21 -1.69
C ASP A 251 -17.04 -18.59 -2.22
N GLY A 252 -16.10 -17.62 -2.26
CA GLY A 252 -14.76 -17.82 -2.77
C GLY A 252 -14.69 -17.68 -4.29
N GLY A 253 -13.65 -18.26 -4.91
CA GLY A 253 -13.49 -18.17 -6.35
C GLY A 253 -12.67 -16.97 -6.81
N PHE A 254 -12.91 -16.53 -8.05
CA PHE A 254 -12.16 -15.44 -8.65
C PHE A 254 -12.70 -14.06 -8.27
N ALA A 255 -11.79 -13.18 -7.89
CA ALA A 255 -12.05 -11.77 -7.69
C ALA A 255 -11.02 -10.92 -8.43
N THR A 256 -11.43 -9.77 -8.96
CA THR A 256 -10.52 -8.72 -9.45
C THR A 256 -10.40 -7.63 -8.41
N PHE A 257 -9.28 -6.92 -8.42
CA PHE A 257 -9.12 -5.76 -7.54
C PHE A 257 -8.41 -4.62 -8.27
N VAL A 258 -8.77 -3.41 -7.85
CA VAL A 258 -8.10 -2.17 -8.21
C VAL A 258 -7.60 -1.53 -6.92
N LEU A 259 -6.37 -1.07 -6.92
CA LEU A 259 -5.80 -0.32 -5.82
C LEU A 259 -5.30 1.05 -6.28
N ALA A 260 -5.45 2.04 -5.42
CA ALA A 260 -4.86 3.36 -5.57
C ALA A 260 -4.25 3.78 -4.24
N ASN A 261 -3.10 4.43 -4.27
CA ASN A 261 -2.46 4.98 -3.10
C ASN A 261 -1.86 6.35 -3.40
N TYR A 262 -2.19 7.29 -2.57
CA TYR A 262 -1.55 8.60 -2.46
C TYR A 262 -0.60 8.57 -1.27
N SER A 263 0.62 9.05 -1.43
CA SER A 263 1.50 9.27 -0.30
C SER A 263 2.28 10.57 -0.45
N ARG A 264 2.67 11.13 0.69
CA ARG A 264 3.49 12.33 0.75
C ARG A 264 4.69 12.07 1.65
N MET A 265 5.86 12.32 1.09
CA MET A 265 7.12 12.37 1.85
C MET A 265 7.11 13.59 2.77
N LEU A 266 7.71 13.48 3.95
CA LEU A 266 7.74 14.51 4.98
C LEU A 266 9.18 14.71 5.45
N ASN A 267 9.46 15.89 5.99
CA ASN A 267 10.74 16.23 6.61
C ASN A 267 11.93 15.80 5.73
N ASP A 268 12.96 15.19 6.27
CA ASP A 268 14.18 14.82 5.54
C ASP A 268 13.92 13.83 4.38
N GLY A 269 12.82 13.07 4.41
CA GLY A 269 12.36 12.28 3.27
C GLY A 269 11.91 13.14 2.08
N ALA A 270 11.30 14.30 2.35
CA ALA A 270 10.93 15.28 1.33
C ALA A 270 12.11 16.17 0.93
N ASP A 271 12.93 16.55 1.89
CA ASP A 271 14.00 17.54 1.73
C ASP A 271 15.28 16.95 1.11
N THR A 272 15.43 15.62 1.13
CA THR A 272 16.58 14.96 0.50
C THR A 272 16.72 15.39 -0.97
N PRO A 273 17.94 15.65 -1.48
CA PRO A 273 18.18 15.98 -2.88
C PRO A 273 17.60 14.96 -3.87
N TYR A 274 17.45 13.70 -3.47
CA TYR A 274 16.80 12.67 -4.28
C TYR A 274 15.32 12.96 -4.53
N THR A 275 14.63 13.57 -3.57
CA THR A 275 13.21 13.95 -3.69
C THR A 275 13.08 15.39 -4.18
N ALA A 276 13.75 16.33 -3.51
CA ALA A 276 13.55 17.76 -3.73
C ALA A 276 14.08 18.26 -5.08
N LEU A 277 15.17 17.66 -5.62
CA LEU A 277 15.80 18.10 -6.87
C LEU A 277 15.54 17.12 -8.03
N ARG A 278 15.29 15.84 -7.76
CA ARG A 278 15.20 14.77 -8.75
C ARG A 278 13.89 13.97 -8.69
N GLY A 279 12.90 14.48 -7.99
CA GLY A 279 11.64 13.79 -7.84
C GLY A 279 10.52 14.68 -7.33
N ASP A 280 9.56 14.08 -6.66
CA ASP A 280 8.42 14.75 -6.04
C ASP A 280 8.12 14.11 -4.66
N ALA A 281 7.86 14.95 -3.67
CA ALA A 281 7.42 14.49 -2.36
C ALA A 281 6.01 13.87 -2.40
N THR A 282 5.20 14.24 -3.38
CA THR A 282 3.87 13.69 -3.63
C THR A 282 3.96 12.49 -4.55
N GLN A 283 3.48 11.35 -4.11
CA GLN A 283 3.62 10.09 -4.83
C GLN A 283 2.27 9.44 -5.05
N LEU A 284 2.01 9.04 -6.28
CA LEU A 284 0.82 8.28 -6.66
C LEU A 284 1.21 6.86 -7.07
N MET A 285 0.43 5.88 -6.67
CA MET A 285 0.54 4.50 -7.12
C MET A 285 -0.84 3.98 -7.49
N GLY A 286 -0.90 3.18 -8.54
CA GLY A 286 -2.14 2.52 -8.96
C GLY A 286 -1.84 1.14 -9.49
N GLY A 287 -2.75 0.21 -9.26
CA GLY A 287 -2.57 -1.17 -9.71
C GLY A 287 -3.87 -1.93 -9.84
N VAL A 288 -3.79 -3.02 -10.56
CA VAL A 288 -4.89 -3.95 -10.79
C VAL A 288 -4.40 -5.37 -10.66
N GLY A 289 -5.29 -6.28 -10.34
CA GLY A 289 -4.94 -7.69 -10.27
C GLY A 289 -6.14 -8.61 -10.17
N ILE A 290 -5.83 -9.90 -10.11
CA ILE A 290 -6.79 -10.97 -9.94
C ILE A 290 -6.33 -11.88 -8.81
N ALA A 291 -7.27 -12.41 -8.06
CA ALA A 291 -7.04 -13.36 -6.98
C ALA A 291 -8.06 -14.49 -7.05
N TYR A 292 -7.68 -15.64 -6.51
CA TYR A 292 -8.57 -16.77 -6.31
C TYR A 292 -8.58 -17.15 -4.83
N THR A 293 -9.78 -17.34 -4.28
CA THR A 293 -10.00 -17.75 -2.87
C THR A 293 -10.47 -19.20 -2.83
N PHE A 294 -9.71 -20.02 -2.09
CA PHE A 294 -9.94 -21.46 -1.91
C PHE A 294 -10.79 -21.72 -0.66
#